data_ae8be85547118fccc2e606b5d73aa970
#
_entry.id   ae8be85547118fccc2e606b5d73aa970
#
_cell.length_a   1.000
_cell.length_b   1.000
_cell.length_c   1.000
_cell.angle_alpha   90.00
_cell.angle_beta   90.00
_cell.angle_gamma   90.00
#
_symmetry.space_group_name_H-M   'P 1'
#
loop_
_entity.id
_entity.type
_entity.pdbx_description
1 polymer ?
#
loop_
_entity_poly.entity_id
_entity_poly.type
_entity_poly.pdbx_seq_one_letter_code
_entity_poly.pdbx_strand_id
1 'polypeptide(L)'
;MISESGKRFLAAISICFSLALLTIDYNWAKDLAIARQATHWPKVRGLIWKSEIAQGCKHDFQADVRYSYTALGRTYSGQRIAFGPAGCLSEQDARNAVSRFPLGEVNVSFDPLSPSYSALMVGQFLPEAKGGIVLLNVMLLGSASLGIGLLWSGRGRRTNGSLTSW
;
A
#
# COMPACT_ATOMS: atom_id res chain seq x y z
N MET A 1 32.54 16.59 14.01
CA MET A 1 31.65 17.74 13.78
C MET A 1 31.16 17.67 12.34
N ILE A 2 29.86 17.63 12.09
CA ILE A 2 29.28 17.62 10.72
C ILE A 2 29.31 19.06 10.21
N SER A 3 29.85 19.26 9.00
CA SER A 3 29.88 20.58 8.35
C SER A 3 28.47 21.12 8.07
N GLU A 4 28.30 22.43 7.91
CA GLU A 4 26.99 23.03 7.61
C GLU A 4 26.42 22.53 6.27
N SER A 5 27.28 22.29 5.28
CA SER A 5 26.88 21.65 4.01
C SER A 5 26.41 20.21 4.23
N GLY A 6 27.05 19.45 5.11
CA GLY A 6 26.62 18.10 5.45
C GLY A 6 25.24 18.05 6.12
N LYS A 7 24.92 19.00 6.99
CA LYS A 7 23.60 19.09 7.63
C LYS A 7 22.50 19.41 6.61
N ARG A 8 22.76 20.32 5.66
CA ARG A 8 21.80 20.65 4.60
C ARG A 8 21.55 19.47 3.67
N PHE A 9 22.58 18.71 3.36
CA PHE A 9 22.47 17.51 2.55
C PHE A 9 21.62 16.43 3.24
N LEU A 10 21.87 16.18 4.54
CA LEU A 10 21.08 15.23 5.32
C LEU A 10 19.61 15.67 5.46
N ALA A 11 19.37 16.97 5.64
CA ALA A 11 18.01 17.50 5.69
C ALA A 11 17.26 17.30 4.36
N ALA A 12 17.93 17.54 3.22
CA ALA A 12 17.36 17.31 1.91
C ALA A 12 17.00 15.84 1.67
N ILE A 13 17.88 14.89 2.04
CA ILE A 13 17.60 13.46 1.96
C ILE A 13 16.39 13.09 2.82
N SER A 14 16.34 13.59 4.05
CA SER A 14 15.21 13.33 4.97
C SER A 14 13.88 13.82 4.40
N ILE A 15 13.86 14.99 3.79
CA ILE A 15 12.66 15.55 3.14
C ILE A 15 12.24 14.71 1.93
N CYS A 16 13.18 14.34 1.04
CA CYS A 16 12.89 13.49 -0.10
C CYS A 16 12.33 12.12 0.32
N PHE A 17 12.90 11.53 1.37
CA PHE A 17 12.43 10.28 1.94
C PHE A 17 11.02 10.40 2.50
N SER A 18 10.73 11.47 3.24
CA SER A 18 9.38 11.74 3.77
C SER A 18 8.34 11.91 2.67
N LEU A 19 8.68 12.61 1.57
CA LEU A 19 7.81 12.76 0.42
C LEU A 19 7.53 11.42 -0.27
N ALA A 20 8.54 10.55 -0.40
CA ALA A 20 8.36 9.21 -0.94
C ALA A 20 7.41 8.36 -0.07
N LEU A 21 7.55 8.43 1.27
CA LEU A 21 6.65 7.74 2.19
C LEU A 21 5.21 8.25 2.07
N LEU A 22 5.00 9.56 1.94
CA LEU A 22 3.68 10.16 1.76
C LEU A 22 2.95 9.65 0.50
N THR A 23 3.68 9.41 -0.59
CA THR A 23 3.06 8.85 -1.80
C THR A 23 2.58 7.42 -1.60
N ILE A 24 3.30 6.63 -0.81
CA ILE A 24 2.92 5.26 -0.45
C ILE A 24 1.68 5.30 0.45
N ASP A 25 1.68 6.13 1.49
CA ASP A 25 0.53 6.30 2.40
C ASP A 25 -0.72 6.74 1.66
N TYR A 26 -0.60 7.67 0.71
CA TYR A 26 -1.73 8.11 -0.11
C TYR A 26 -2.36 6.96 -0.91
N ASN A 27 -1.54 6.12 -1.55
CA ASN A 27 -2.05 4.96 -2.30
C ASN A 27 -2.76 3.95 -1.39
N TRP A 28 -2.22 3.71 -0.20
CA TRP A 28 -2.83 2.81 0.77
C TRP A 28 -4.14 3.36 1.34
N ALA A 29 -4.19 4.65 1.63
CA ALA A 29 -5.41 5.32 2.07
C ALA A 29 -6.52 5.24 1.02
N LYS A 30 -6.16 5.42 -0.26
CA LYS A 30 -7.07 5.26 -1.40
C LYS A 30 -7.61 3.84 -1.49
N ASP A 31 -6.74 2.82 -1.42
CA ASP A 31 -7.16 1.41 -1.46
C ASP A 31 -8.07 1.06 -0.27
N LEU A 32 -7.79 1.61 0.91
CA LEU A 32 -8.63 1.43 2.10
C LEU A 32 -10.02 2.08 1.91
N ALA A 33 -10.06 3.27 1.33
CA ALA A 33 -11.34 3.94 1.04
C ALA A 33 -12.17 3.13 0.06
N ILE A 34 -11.55 2.60 -1.01
CA ILE A 34 -12.20 1.74 -1.99
C ILE A 34 -12.67 0.43 -1.32
N ALA A 35 -11.85 -0.19 -0.47
CA ALA A 35 -12.21 -1.41 0.23
C ALA A 35 -13.44 -1.23 1.12
N ARG A 36 -13.56 -0.08 1.79
CA ARG A 36 -14.76 0.28 2.58
C ARG A 36 -15.98 0.50 1.69
N GLN A 37 -15.83 1.24 0.61
CA GLN A 37 -16.91 1.47 -0.35
C GLN A 37 -17.39 0.15 -0.99
N ALA A 38 -16.46 -0.75 -1.28
CA ALA A 38 -16.74 -2.04 -1.91
C ALA A 38 -17.64 -2.97 -1.06
N THR A 39 -17.77 -2.72 0.25
CA THR A 39 -18.72 -3.48 1.09
C THR A 39 -20.17 -3.33 0.64
N HIS A 40 -20.49 -2.24 -0.04
CA HIS A 40 -21.82 -1.93 -0.57
C HIS A 40 -21.97 -2.28 -2.06
N TRP A 41 -20.94 -2.84 -2.69
CA TRP A 41 -20.99 -3.20 -4.09
C TRP A 41 -21.96 -4.35 -4.36
N PRO A 42 -22.66 -4.33 -5.48
CA PRO A 42 -23.49 -5.44 -5.91
C PRO A 42 -22.65 -6.70 -6.12
N LYS A 43 -23.25 -7.84 -5.84
CA LYS A 43 -22.62 -9.16 -6.00
C LYS A 43 -23.30 -9.90 -7.14
N VAL A 44 -22.50 -10.54 -7.96
CA VAL A 44 -22.96 -11.43 -9.03
C VAL A 44 -22.27 -12.77 -8.95
N ARG A 45 -22.87 -13.80 -9.51
CA ARG A 45 -22.21 -15.10 -9.68
C ARG A 45 -21.14 -14.99 -10.77
N GLY A 46 -19.97 -15.50 -10.46
CA GLY A 46 -18.85 -15.64 -11.38
C GLY A 46 -18.31 -17.07 -11.35
N LEU A 47 -17.35 -17.34 -12.20
CA LEU A 47 -16.67 -18.62 -12.32
C LEU A 47 -15.17 -18.42 -12.17
N ILE A 48 -14.56 -19.10 -11.21
CA ILE A 48 -13.10 -19.21 -11.09
C ILE A 48 -12.64 -20.27 -12.09
N TRP A 49 -11.83 -19.88 -13.04
CA TRP A 49 -11.29 -20.77 -14.06
C TRP A 49 -9.77 -21.02 -13.90
N LYS A 50 -9.11 -20.26 -13.01
CA LYS A 50 -7.71 -20.47 -12.64
C LYS A 50 -7.55 -20.20 -11.15
N SER A 51 -6.90 -21.11 -10.43
CA SER A 51 -6.56 -20.97 -9.01
C SER A 51 -5.31 -21.78 -8.72
N GLU A 52 -4.17 -21.12 -8.74
CA GLU A 52 -2.87 -21.77 -8.55
C GLU A 52 -1.89 -20.84 -7.82
N ILE A 53 -0.80 -21.43 -7.32
CA ILE A 53 0.30 -20.68 -6.75
C ILE A 53 1.24 -20.30 -7.88
N ALA A 54 1.53 -19.01 -8.02
CA ALA A 54 2.50 -18.49 -8.95
C ALA A 54 3.74 -17.97 -8.21
N GLN A 55 4.89 -18.01 -8.85
CA GLN A 55 6.09 -17.37 -8.36
C GLN A 55 5.94 -15.85 -8.55
N GLY A 56 5.92 -15.10 -7.45
CA GLY A 56 5.62 -13.66 -7.47
C GLY A 56 6.86 -12.78 -7.38
N CYS A 57 7.53 -12.81 -6.26
CA CYS A 57 8.73 -12.03 -5.99
C CYS A 57 9.95 -12.95 -5.95
N LYS A 58 11.16 -12.40 -5.87
CA LYS A 58 12.44 -13.16 -6.04
C LYS A 58 12.51 -14.53 -5.36
N HIS A 59 11.83 -14.75 -4.25
CA HIS A 59 11.79 -16.03 -3.50
C HIS A 59 10.42 -16.31 -2.88
N ASP A 60 9.41 -15.50 -3.20
CA ASP A 60 8.09 -15.57 -2.59
C ASP A 60 7.02 -15.97 -3.61
N PHE A 61 5.85 -16.28 -3.12
CA PHE A 61 4.73 -16.79 -3.87
C PHE A 61 3.57 -15.80 -3.90
N GLN A 62 2.68 -15.96 -4.86
CA GLN A 62 1.40 -15.27 -4.90
C GLN A 62 0.29 -16.23 -5.32
N ALA A 63 -0.93 -15.96 -4.88
CA ALA A 63 -2.11 -16.68 -5.35
C ALA A 63 -2.57 -16.06 -6.67
N ASP A 64 -2.47 -16.79 -7.79
CA ASP A 64 -3.01 -16.41 -9.10
C ASP A 64 -4.42 -17.00 -9.25
N VAL A 65 -5.41 -16.24 -8.79
CA VAL A 65 -6.82 -16.58 -8.91
C VAL A 65 -7.44 -15.73 -9.99
N ARG A 66 -7.99 -16.37 -11.03
CA ARG A 66 -8.65 -15.67 -12.13
C ARG A 66 -10.09 -16.12 -12.26
N TYR A 67 -10.97 -15.16 -12.43
CA TYR A 67 -12.41 -15.40 -12.52
C TYR A 67 -13.06 -14.56 -13.62
N SER A 68 -14.19 -15.01 -14.06
CA SER A 68 -15.07 -14.28 -14.98
C SER A 68 -16.46 -14.12 -14.37
N TYR A 69 -17.16 -13.07 -14.74
CA TYR A 69 -18.51 -12.77 -14.28
C TYR A 69 -19.26 -11.91 -15.31
N THR A 70 -20.57 -11.94 -15.28
CA THR A 70 -21.41 -11.11 -16.13
C THR A 70 -22.09 -10.04 -15.28
N ALA A 71 -21.87 -8.79 -15.64
CA ALA A 71 -22.50 -7.63 -15.02
C ALA A 71 -23.01 -6.68 -16.10
N LEU A 72 -24.19 -6.11 -15.90
CA LEU A 72 -24.81 -5.17 -16.83
C LEU A 72 -24.85 -5.68 -18.30
N GLY A 73 -25.08 -6.97 -18.50
CA GLY A 73 -25.15 -7.60 -19.82
C GLY A 73 -23.80 -7.83 -20.52
N ARG A 74 -22.66 -7.61 -19.84
CA ARG A 74 -21.32 -7.83 -20.38
C ARG A 74 -20.51 -8.77 -19.50
N THR A 75 -19.63 -9.55 -20.11
CA THR A 75 -18.71 -10.44 -19.38
C THR A 75 -17.39 -9.72 -19.13
N TYR A 76 -16.93 -9.82 -17.88
CA TYR A 76 -15.67 -9.26 -17.40
C TYR A 76 -14.79 -10.36 -16.81
N SER A 77 -13.48 -10.11 -16.79
CA SER A 77 -12.51 -10.97 -16.11
C SER A 77 -11.84 -10.19 -14.97
N GLY A 78 -11.58 -10.87 -13.86
CA GLY A 78 -10.91 -10.31 -12.71
C GLY A 78 -9.84 -11.24 -12.17
N GLN A 79 -8.92 -10.66 -11.38
CA GLN A 79 -7.86 -11.39 -10.68
C GLN A 79 -7.65 -10.89 -9.25
N ARG A 80 -8.43 -9.90 -8.80
CA ARG A 80 -8.29 -9.33 -7.47
C ARG A 80 -9.04 -10.17 -6.46
N ILE A 81 -8.30 -10.73 -5.51
CA ILE A 81 -8.90 -11.46 -4.39
C ILE A 81 -9.44 -10.47 -3.36
N ALA A 82 -8.63 -9.51 -2.91
CA ALA A 82 -8.99 -8.51 -1.91
C ALA A 82 -8.33 -7.18 -2.23
N PHE A 83 -8.70 -6.13 -1.49
CA PHE A 83 -8.05 -4.82 -1.58
C PHE A 83 -6.80 -4.78 -0.69
N GLY A 84 -5.87 -3.91 -1.05
CA GLY A 84 -4.57 -3.75 -0.43
C GLY A 84 -3.43 -4.19 -1.34
N PRO A 85 -2.18 -3.95 -0.93
CA PRO A 85 -1.03 -4.36 -1.72
C PRO A 85 -1.07 -5.88 -1.91
N ALA A 86 -0.96 -6.30 -3.16
CA ALA A 86 -0.70 -7.70 -3.50
C ALA A 86 0.71 -8.03 -2.98
N GLY A 87 0.77 -8.53 -1.75
CA GLY A 87 2.02 -8.88 -1.09
C GLY A 87 2.59 -10.18 -1.65
N CYS A 88 3.90 -10.31 -1.55
CA CYS A 88 4.55 -11.59 -1.68
C CYS A 88 4.21 -12.42 -0.44
N LEU A 89 3.75 -13.62 -0.64
CA LEU A 89 3.28 -14.51 0.41
C LEU A 89 4.32 -15.61 0.66
N SER A 90 4.36 -16.12 1.89
CA SER A 90 5.01 -17.40 2.11
C SER A 90 4.30 -18.49 1.29
N GLU A 91 4.96 -19.58 1.01
CA GLU A 91 4.34 -20.69 0.28
C GLU A 91 3.07 -21.19 0.98
N GLN A 92 3.09 -21.26 2.30
CA GLN A 92 1.94 -21.69 3.09
C GLN A 92 0.75 -20.72 2.99
N ASP A 93 1.01 -19.41 3.02
CA ASP A 93 -0.05 -18.41 2.91
C ASP A 93 -0.63 -18.36 1.50
N ALA A 94 0.21 -18.54 0.48
CA ALA A 94 -0.24 -18.69 -0.91
C ALA A 94 -1.13 -19.94 -1.08
N ARG A 95 -0.75 -21.10 -0.50
CA ARG A 95 -1.58 -22.32 -0.47
C ARG A 95 -2.91 -22.07 0.23
N ASN A 96 -2.88 -21.43 1.38
CA ASN A 96 -4.09 -21.07 2.12
C ASN A 96 -5.01 -20.13 1.33
N ALA A 97 -4.44 -19.17 0.59
CA ALA A 97 -5.21 -18.27 -0.26
C ALA A 97 -5.88 -19.01 -1.42
N VAL A 98 -5.14 -19.86 -2.14
CA VAL A 98 -5.65 -20.68 -3.25
C VAL A 98 -6.73 -21.65 -2.77
N SER A 99 -6.54 -22.31 -1.63
CA SER A 99 -7.52 -23.28 -1.10
C SER A 99 -8.88 -22.65 -0.75
N ARG A 100 -8.92 -21.34 -0.47
CA ARG A 100 -10.18 -20.61 -0.21
C ARG A 100 -10.98 -20.33 -1.49
N PHE A 101 -10.33 -20.39 -2.64
CA PHE A 101 -10.91 -20.06 -3.94
C PHE A 101 -10.69 -21.21 -4.93
N PRO A 102 -11.30 -22.38 -4.73
CA PRO A 102 -11.21 -23.49 -5.66
C PRO A 102 -11.86 -23.12 -7.00
N LEU A 103 -11.54 -23.89 -8.04
CA LEU A 103 -12.23 -23.75 -9.33
C LEU A 103 -13.73 -23.96 -9.15
N GLY A 104 -14.54 -23.13 -9.83
CA GLY A 104 -15.99 -23.23 -9.77
C GLY A 104 -16.69 -21.91 -9.47
N GLU A 105 -17.93 -21.99 -9.04
CA GLU A 105 -18.76 -20.81 -8.78
C GLU A 105 -18.26 -19.99 -7.59
N VAL A 106 -18.34 -18.65 -7.74
CA VAL A 106 -17.95 -17.70 -6.70
C VAL A 106 -18.83 -16.46 -6.76
N ASN A 107 -19.00 -15.78 -5.64
CA ASN A 107 -19.60 -14.44 -5.62
C ASN A 107 -18.54 -13.38 -5.89
N VAL A 108 -18.77 -12.56 -6.90
CA VAL A 108 -17.89 -11.45 -7.28
C VAL A 108 -18.57 -10.14 -6.95
N SER A 109 -17.90 -9.26 -6.19
CA SER A 109 -18.35 -7.89 -5.96
C SER A 109 -17.71 -6.98 -7.00
N PHE A 110 -18.50 -6.12 -7.64
CA PHE A 110 -18.01 -5.22 -8.68
C PHE A 110 -18.46 -3.78 -8.46
N ASP A 111 -17.67 -2.83 -8.92
CA ASP A 111 -18.02 -1.41 -8.88
C ASP A 111 -19.10 -1.13 -9.95
N PRO A 112 -20.30 -0.65 -9.58
CA PRO A 112 -21.35 -0.36 -10.55
C PRO A 112 -20.99 0.76 -11.53
N LEU A 113 -20.07 1.68 -11.15
CA LEU A 113 -19.59 2.76 -12.00
C LEU A 113 -18.46 2.30 -12.94
N SER A 114 -17.73 1.27 -12.56
CA SER A 114 -16.64 0.69 -13.33
C SER A 114 -16.68 -0.84 -13.22
N PRO A 115 -17.57 -1.52 -13.98
CA PRO A 115 -17.84 -2.95 -13.78
C PRO A 115 -16.64 -3.87 -14.01
N SER A 116 -15.60 -3.41 -14.69
CA SER A 116 -14.32 -4.15 -14.81
C SER A 116 -13.51 -4.18 -13.50
N TYR A 117 -13.85 -3.31 -12.54
CA TYR A 117 -13.19 -3.24 -11.25
C TYR A 117 -13.96 -4.09 -10.23
N SER A 118 -13.37 -5.20 -9.82
CA SER A 118 -14.05 -6.22 -9.00
C SER A 118 -13.10 -6.87 -8.00
N ALA A 119 -13.67 -7.52 -6.98
CA ALA A 119 -12.94 -8.30 -6.00
C ALA A 119 -13.79 -9.47 -5.49
N LEU A 120 -13.13 -10.55 -5.07
CA LEU A 120 -13.76 -11.71 -4.45
C LEU A 120 -14.09 -11.46 -2.98
N MET A 121 -13.19 -10.76 -2.28
CA MET A 121 -13.36 -10.40 -0.87
C MET A 121 -13.42 -8.89 -0.74
N VAL A 122 -14.50 -8.39 -0.14
CA VAL A 122 -14.69 -6.97 0.15
C VAL A 122 -14.76 -6.74 1.65
N GLY A 123 -14.37 -5.56 2.11
CA GLY A 123 -14.38 -5.20 3.53
C GLY A 123 -13.25 -5.82 4.36
N GLN A 124 -12.41 -6.64 3.77
CA GLN A 124 -11.22 -7.21 4.42
C GLN A 124 -9.96 -6.62 3.80
N PHE A 125 -9.10 -6.11 4.65
CA PHE A 125 -7.70 -5.80 4.29
C PHE A 125 -6.88 -7.04 4.66
N LEU A 126 -5.95 -7.41 3.78
CA LEU A 126 -4.99 -8.46 4.09
C LEU A 126 -4.31 -8.13 5.44
N PRO A 127 -4.26 -9.07 6.39
CA PRO A 127 -3.78 -8.79 7.76
C PRO A 127 -2.34 -8.23 7.78
N GLU A 128 -1.52 -8.65 6.83
CA GLU A 128 -0.13 -8.19 6.66
C GLU A 128 -0.04 -6.69 6.30
N ALA A 129 -1.04 -6.14 5.62
CA ALA A 129 -1.09 -4.73 5.26
C ALA A 129 -1.24 -3.81 6.49
N LYS A 130 -1.89 -4.28 7.56
CA LYS A 130 -2.12 -3.46 8.77
C LYS A 130 -0.83 -3.13 9.51
N GLY A 131 0.07 -4.10 9.64
CA GLY A 131 1.38 -3.91 10.28
C GLY A 131 2.27 -2.94 9.49
N GLY A 132 2.23 -3.01 8.16
CA GLY A 132 3.00 -2.13 7.28
C GLY A 132 2.58 -0.67 7.40
N ILE A 133 1.28 -0.37 7.49
CA ILE A 133 0.76 1.01 7.66
C ILE A 133 1.30 1.65 8.93
N VAL A 134 1.27 0.94 10.06
CA VAL A 134 1.76 1.45 11.34
C VAL A 134 3.26 1.75 11.27
N LEU A 135 4.05 0.83 10.74
CA LEU A 135 5.50 0.99 10.60
C LEU A 135 5.84 2.18 9.69
N LEU A 136 5.13 2.34 8.60
CA LEU A 136 5.33 3.42 7.64
C LEU A 136 5.07 4.78 8.28
N ASN A 137 3.99 4.93 9.03
CA ASN A 137 3.67 6.16 9.75
C ASN A 137 4.71 6.51 10.83
N VAL A 138 5.21 5.52 11.56
CA VAL A 138 6.30 5.73 12.54
C VAL A 138 7.58 6.22 11.83
N MET A 139 7.93 5.63 10.70
CA MET A 139 9.09 6.07 9.91
C MET A 139 8.91 7.48 9.33
N LEU A 140 7.71 7.83 8.88
CA LEU A 140 7.38 9.16 8.37
C LEU A 140 7.57 10.22 9.46
N LEU A 141 7.00 10.02 10.64
CA LEU A 141 7.12 10.94 11.77
C LEU A 141 8.57 11.07 12.23
N GLY A 142 9.31 9.97 12.30
CA GLY A 142 10.72 9.94 12.66
C GLY A 142 11.60 10.72 11.68
N SER A 143 11.40 10.54 10.38
CA SER A 143 12.18 11.21 9.35
C SER A 143 11.88 12.70 9.27
N ALA A 144 10.61 13.10 9.41
CA ALA A 144 10.20 14.51 9.41
C ALA A 144 10.78 15.27 10.61
N SER A 145 10.74 14.69 11.81
CA SER A 145 11.28 15.30 13.04
C SER A 145 12.81 15.48 12.97
N LEU A 146 13.54 14.51 12.42
CA LEU A 146 14.97 14.61 12.16
C LEU A 146 15.32 15.75 11.19
N GLY A 147 14.59 15.86 10.09
CA GLY A 147 14.79 16.92 9.09
C GLY A 147 14.58 18.31 9.68
N ILE A 148 13.51 18.51 10.44
CA ILE A 148 13.19 19.79 11.11
C ILE A 148 14.25 20.13 12.16
N GLY A 149 14.65 19.16 13.00
CA GLY A 149 15.69 19.35 14.01
C GLY A 149 17.04 19.79 13.44
N LEU A 150 17.47 19.23 12.31
CA LEU A 150 18.69 19.60 11.62
C LEU A 150 18.64 21.03 11.05
N LEU A 151 17.48 21.47 10.53
CA LEU A 151 17.28 22.83 10.04
C LEU A 151 17.29 23.88 11.17
N TRP A 152 16.73 23.55 12.31
CA TRP A 152 16.69 24.45 13.48
C TRP A 152 18.05 24.59 14.14
N SER A 153 18.83 23.51 14.25
CA SER A 153 20.16 23.55 14.84
C SER A 153 21.15 24.45 14.08
N GLY A 154 20.91 24.72 12.79
CA GLY A 154 21.69 25.63 11.96
C GLY A 154 21.35 27.12 12.16
N ARG A 155 20.14 27.44 12.61
CA ARG A 155 19.70 28.85 12.80
C ARG A 155 20.21 29.50 14.07
N GLY A 156 20.40 28.76 15.15
CA GLY A 156 20.80 29.30 16.48
C GLY A 156 22.23 29.84 16.56
N ARG A 157 23.11 29.59 15.59
CA ARG A 157 24.50 30.03 15.59
C ARG A 157 24.78 31.39 14.95
N ARG A 158 23.82 32.00 14.26
CA ARG A 158 24.04 33.25 13.54
C ARG A 158 23.82 34.53 14.36
N THR A 159 23.29 34.45 15.58
CA THR A 159 22.93 35.65 16.36
C THR A 159 23.94 36.09 17.40
N ASN A 160 25.04 35.36 17.67
CA ASN A 160 26.02 35.73 18.70
C ASN A 160 27.35 36.26 18.15
N GLY A 161 27.41 36.73 16.92
CA GLY A 161 28.67 37.17 16.26
C GLY A 161 28.88 38.66 16.09
N SER A 162 28.12 39.55 16.77
CA SER A 162 28.36 40.98 16.63
C SER A 162 28.07 41.76 17.92
N LEU A 163 28.93 41.70 18.90
CA LEU A 163 29.06 42.74 19.97
C LEU A 163 30.36 42.49 20.72
N THR A 164 31.51 42.79 20.13
CA THR A 164 32.74 43.23 20.85
C THR A 164 33.66 43.96 19.87
N SER A 165 33.41 45.23 19.69
CA SER A 165 34.43 46.17 19.23
C SER A 165 34.32 47.41 20.11
N TRP A 166 35.17 47.47 21.13
CA TRP A 166 35.71 48.70 21.73
C TRP A 166 37.18 48.53 21.95
#